data_43a5a6b561d6c36b5c970ce60e060ff3
#
_entry.id   43a5a6b561d6c36b5c970ce60e060ff3
#
_cell.length_a   1.000
_cell.length_b   1.000
_cell.length_c   1.000
_cell.angle_alpha   90.00
_cell.angle_beta   90.00
_cell.angle_gamma   90.00
#
_symmetry.space_group_name_H-M   'P 1'
#
loop_
_entity.id
_entity.type
_entity.pdbx_description
1 polymer ?
#
loop_
_entity_poly.entity_id
_entity_poly.type
_entity_poly.pdbx_seq_one_letter_code
_entity_poly.pdbx_strand_id
1 'polypeptide(L)'
;MQESVKWTGPILDNHFHLNRNGRFLEAARDFKHAGGTDIVLVHCPDFSAPPTTKKGHSETYANTVKMAEEVRKEVELGVRVVLGPHPAAFAHQFTAWLEESGEHGAERAVENYRESIDAALDFVHEGKAHAIGEVGRPHWPVSE
;
A
#
# COMPACT_ATOMS: atom_id res chain seq x y z
N MET A 1 38.58 22.56 2.88
CA MET A 1 37.16 22.21 2.61
C MET A 1 37.17 20.79 2.06
N GLN A 2 36.57 19.82 2.76
CA GLN A 2 36.37 18.50 2.16
C GLN A 2 35.28 18.62 1.09
N GLU A 3 35.62 18.33 -0.17
CA GLU A 3 34.58 18.13 -1.18
C GLU A 3 33.68 16.99 -0.76
N SER A 4 32.39 17.27 -0.56
CA SER A 4 31.41 16.24 -0.27
C SER A 4 31.32 15.32 -1.50
N VAL A 5 31.76 14.07 -1.37
CA VAL A 5 31.61 13.07 -2.42
C VAL A 5 30.10 12.88 -2.64
N LYS A 6 29.60 13.37 -3.77
CA LYS A 6 28.19 13.19 -4.14
C LYS A 6 27.98 11.75 -4.57
N TRP A 7 27.02 11.06 -3.93
CA TRP A 7 26.61 9.73 -4.36
C TRP A 7 26.02 9.78 -5.78
N THR A 8 26.47 8.87 -6.65
CA THR A 8 26.03 8.78 -8.06
C THR A 8 25.39 7.43 -8.41
N GLY A 9 25.29 6.53 -7.43
CA GLY A 9 24.66 5.23 -7.58
C GLY A 9 23.11 5.29 -7.46
N PRO A 10 22.43 4.13 -7.55
CA PRO A 10 20.98 4.08 -7.40
C PRO A 10 20.56 4.45 -5.98
N ILE A 11 19.39 5.12 -5.89
CA ILE A 11 18.74 5.49 -4.64
C ILE A 11 17.32 4.91 -4.67
N LEU A 12 17.04 3.97 -3.77
CA LEU A 12 15.74 3.34 -3.59
C LEU A 12 15.05 3.88 -2.35
N ASP A 13 13.81 4.34 -2.50
CA ASP A 13 12.88 4.44 -1.38
C ASP A 13 12.08 3.13 -1.28
N ASN A 14 12.26 2.40 -0.19
CA ASN A 14 11.65 1.08 -0.01
C ASN A 14 10.24 1.11 0.59
N HIS A 15 9.69 2.28 0.87
CA HIS A 15 8.35 2.44 1.44
C HIS A 15 7.69 3.76 1.01
N PHE A 16 7.29 3.82 -0.24
CA PHE A 16 6.73 5.03 -0.86
C PHE A 16 5.21 4.90 -1.01
N HIS A 17 4.48 5.92 -0.57
CA HIS A 17 3.04 6.00 -0.78
C HIS A 17 2.68 7.07 -1.80
N LEU A 18 1.70 6.78 -2.64
CA LEU A 18 1.11 7.75 -3.57
C LEU A 18 -0.40 7.83 -3.35
N ASN A 19 -0.94 9.04 -3.51
CA ASN A 19 -2.37 9.29 -3.41
C ASN A 19 -2.81 10.17 -4.59
N ARG A 20 -3.81 9.70 -5.36
CA ARG A 20 -4.34 10.45 -6.51
C ARG A 20 -4.96 11.79 -6.12
N ASN A 21 -5.52 11.90 -4.92
CA ASN A 21 -6.09 13.13 -4.38
C ASN A 21 -5.06 14.05 -3.72
N GLY A 22 -3.78 13.61 -3.68
CA GLY A 22 -2.64 14.36 -3.18
C GLY A 22 -1.69 14.76 -4.30
N ARG A 23 -0.38 14.76 -3.99
CA ARG A 23 0.65 15.20 -4.93
C ARG A 23 1.02 14.18 -6.02
N PHE A 24 0.55 12.98 -5.93
CA PHE A 24 0.71 11.86 -6.88
C PHE A 24 2.01 11.91 -7.73
N LEU A 25 1.91 12.21 -9.04
CA LEU A 25 3.07 12.28 -9.95
C LEU A 25 4.06 13.39 -9.58
N GLU A 26 3.61 14.45 -8.95
CA GLU A 26 4.49 15.52 -8.48
C GLU A 26 5.44 15.03 -7.38
N ALA A 27 4.94 14.25 -6.41
CA ALA A 27 5.79 13.65 -5.38
C ALA A 27 6.85 12.71 -5.97
N ALA A 28 6.48 11.91 -6.97
CA ALA A 28 7.42 11.04 -7.67
C ALA A 28 8.47 11.83 -8.46
N ARG A 29 8.09 12.94 -9.10
CA ARG A 29 9.02 13.85 -9.78
C ARG A 29 9.99 14.52 -8.82
N ASP A 30 9.51 14.98 -7.67
CA ASP A 30 10.37 15.58 -6.64
C ASP A 30 11.41 14.57 -6.13
N PHE A 31 11.00 13.33 -5.88
CA PHE A 31 11.92 12.26 -5.50
C PHE A 31 12.98 12.03 -6.58
N LYS A 32 12.58 11.96 -7.86
CA LYS A 32 13.52 11.83 -8.98
C LYS A 32 14.47 13.02 -9.06
N HIS A 33 13.98 14.25 -8.94
CA HIS A 33 14.83 15.47 -8.96
C HIS A 33 15.81 15.49 -7.80
N ALA A 34 15.47 14.90 -6.64
CA ALA A 34 16.39 14.76 -5.51
C ALA A 34 17.45 13.68 -5.73
N GLY A 35 17.39 12.92 -6.82
CA GLY A 35 18.34 11.86 -7.19
C GLY A 35 17.83 10.45 -7.01
N GLY A 36 16.56 10.26 -6.63
CA GLY A 36 15.90 8.95 -6.54
C GLY A 36 15.83 8.25 -7.89
N THR A 37 16.00 6.94 -7.88
CA THR A 37 15.98 6.10 -9.09
C THR A 37 14.87 5.06 -9.07
N ASP A 38 14.54 4.55 -7.88
CA ASP A 38 13.62 3.45 -7.69
C ASP A 38 12.74 3.68 -6.47
N ILE A 39 11.51 3.19 -6.52
CA ILE A 39 10.58 3.17 -5.38
C ILE A 39 9.93 1.79 -5.21
N VAL A 40 9.66 1.43 -3.97
CA VAL A 40 8.68 0.40 -3.65
C VAL A 40 7.38 1.11 -3.31
N LEU A 41 6.43 1.08 -4.24
CA LEU A 41 5.10 1.65 -4.04
C LEU A 41 4.26 0.70 -3.19
N VAL A 42 4.02 1.10 -1.96
CA VAL A 42 3.20 0.37 -1.00
C VAL A 42 1.77 0.90 -1.05
N HIS A 43 0.79 -0.01 -1.15
CA HIS A 43 -0.63 0.37 -1.15
C HIS A 43 -0.99 1.17 0.10
N CYS A 44 -1.62 2.33 -0.09
CA CYS A 44 -2.17 3.15 0.99
C CYS A 44 -3.69 3.02 0.98
N PRO A 45 -4.32 2.48 2.05
CA PRO A 45 -5.76 2.35 2.12
C PRO A 45 -6.46 3.69 2.31
N ASP A 46 -7.71 3.78 1.88
CA ASP A 46 -8.61 4.84 2.33
C ASP A 46 -9.19 4.43 3.70
N PHE A 47 -8.69 5.03 4.76
CA PHE A 47 -9.15 4.75 6.13
C PHE A 47 -10.59 5.21 6.40
N SER A 48 -11.14 6.11 5.58
CA SER A 48 -12.52 6.60 5.73
C SER A 48 -13.55 5.67 5.08
N ALA A 49 -13.12 4.87 4.10
CA ALA A 49 -13.99 3.98 3.35
C ALA A 49 -13.24 2.67 2.96
N PRO A 50 -12.85 1.86 3.96
CA PRO A 50 -12.12 0.63 3.70
C PRO A 50 -13.02 -0.37 2.95
N PRO A 51 -12.48 -1.13 1.99
CA PRO A 51 -13.22 -2.17 1.29
C PRO A 51 -13.73 -3.25 2.26
N THR A 52 -14.88 -3.83 1.94
CA THR A 52 -15.55 -4.87 2.76
C THR A 52 -15.79 -6.17 1.99
N THR A 53 -15.21 -6.29 0.81
CA THR A 53 -15.31 -7.47 -0.07
C THR A 53 -14.04 -7.68 -0.86
N LYS A 54 -13.75 -8.92 -1.28
CA LYS A 54 -12.62 -9.24 -2.17
C LYS A 54 -12.60 -8.36 -3.43
N LYS A 55 -13.77 -8.14 -4.04
CA LYS A 55 -13.89 -7.27 -5.22
C LYS A 55 -13.46 -5.83 -4.92
N GLY A 56 -13.93 -5.27 -3.81
CA GLY A 56 -13.56 -3.92 -3.39
C GLY A 56 -12.05 -3.79 -3.14
N HIS A 57 -11.42 -4.77 -2.49
CA HIS A 57 -9.96 -4.82 -2.32
C HIS A 57 -9.25 -4.87 -3.68
N SER A 58 -9.71 -5.73 -4.60
CA SER A 58 -9.13 -5.83 -5.94
C SER A 58 -9.21 -4.50 -6.70
N GLU A 59 -10.29 -3.75 -6.59
CA GLU A 59 -10.44 -2.44 -7.24
C GLU A 59 -9.46 -1.41 -6.69
N THR A 60 -9.25 -1.37 -5.36
CA THR A 60 -8.26 -0.46 -4.75
C THR A 60 -6.82 -0.85 -5.10
N TYR A 61 -6.50 -2.13 -5.14
CA TYR A 61 -5.19 -2.64 -5.56
C TYR A 61 -4.91 -2.38 -7.04
N ALA A 62 -5.90 -2.57 -7.91
CA ALA A 62 -5.79 -2.21 -9.32
C ALA A 62 -5.46 -0.72 -9.52
N ASN A 63 -6.03 0.16 -8.71
CA ASN A 63 -5.68 1.58 -8.75
C ASN A 63 -4.21 1.84 -8.36
N THR A 64 -3.69 1.12 -7.35
CA THR A 64 -2.28 1.22 -6.96
C THR A 64 -1.35 0.72 -8.07
N VAL A 65 -1.68 -0.40 -8.70
CA VAL A 65 -0.93 -0.91 -9.87
C VAL A 65 -0.93 0.10 -11.01
N LYS A 66 -2.09 0.70 -11.31
CA LYS A 66 -2.21 1.73 -12.34
C LYS A 66 -1.38 2.98 -12.01
N MET A 67 -1.33 3.40 -10.75
CA MET A 67 -0.43 4.49 -10.33
C MET A 67 1.03 4.15 -10.58
N ALA A 68 1.45 2.91 -10.31
CA ALA A 68 2.82 2.46 -10.59
C ALA A 68 3.15 2.52 -12.09
N GLU A 69 2.22 2.11 -12.95
CA GLU A 69 2.39 2.18 -14.41
C GLU A 69 2.53 3.61 -14.90
N GLU A 70 1.71 4.54 -14.37
CA GLU A 70 1.79 5.96 -14.69
C GLU A 70 3.13 6.58 -14.24
N VAL A 71 3.63 6.22 -13.04
CA VAL A 71 4.95 6.68 -12.57
C VAL A 71 6.07 6.16 -13.47
N ARG A 72 6.06 4.87 -13.84
CA ARG A 72 7.07 4.32 -14.75
C ARG A 72 7.09 5.06 -16.08
N LYS A 73 5.91 5.36 -16.64
CA LYS A 73 5.76 6.01 -17.94
C LYS A 73 6.07 7.51 -17.90
N GLU A 74 5.54 8.24 -16.91
CA GLU A 74 5.56 9.70 -16.89
C GLU A 74 6.76 10.29 -16.14
N VAL A 75 7.35 9.51 -15.22
CA VAL A 75 8.45 9.96 -14.37
C VAL A 75 9.73 9.16 -14.63
N GLU A 76 9.62 7.98 -15.25
CA GLU A 76 10.75 7.09 -15.55
C GLU A 76 11.53 6.68 -14.28
N LEU A 77 10.82 6.33 -13.21
CA LEU A 77 11.35 5.65 -12.02
C LEU A 77 11.19 4.14 -12.15
N GLY A 78 12.13 3.38 -11.59
CA GLY A 78 11.90 1.98 -11.30
C GLY A 78 10.81 1.88 -10.21
N VAL A 79 9.77 1.06 -10.44
CA VAL A 79 8.68 0.90 -9.47
C VAL A 79 8.43 -0.57 -9.21
N ARG A 80 8.49 -0.98 -7.94
CA ARG A 80 7.95 -2.25 -7.46
C ARG A 80 6.67 -1.98 -6.69
N VAL A 81 5.70 -2.89 -6.76
CA VAL A 81 4.39 -2.74 -6.12
C VAL A 81 4.24 -3.73 -4.99
N VAL A 82 3.79 -3.25 -3.85
CA VAL A 82 3.45 -4.05 -2.68
C VAL A 82 1.99 -3.79 -2.31
N LEU A 83 1.19 -4.85 -2.19
CA LEU A 83 -0.24 -4.80 -1.93
C LEU A 83 -0.59 -5.63 -0.70
N GLY A 84 -1.49 -5.14 0.12
CA GLY A 84 -1.97 -5.87 1.29
C GLY A 84 -2.88 -5.04 2.18
N PRO A 85 -3.53 -5.69 3.16
CA PRO A 85 -4.38 -5.02 4.14
C PRO A 85 -3.52 -4.34 5.21
N HIS A 86 -3.59 -3.04 5.29
CA HIS A 86 -2.87 -2.27 6.30
C HIS A 86 -3.32 -2.68 7.72
N PRO A 87 -2.39 -2.97 8.66
CA PRO A 87 -2.73 -3.43 10.02
C PRO A 87 -3.67 -2.51 10.77
N ALA A 88 -3.49 -1.19 10.65
CA ALA A 88 -4.38 -0.21 11.30
C ALA A 88 -5.80 -0.23 10.71
N ALA A 89 -5.95 -0.37 9.40
CA ALA A 89 -7.26 -0.45 8.76
C ALA A 89 -8.03 -1.68 9.24
N PHE A 90 -7.34 -2.83 9.36
CA PHE A 90 -7.93 -4.03 9.94
C PHE A 90 -8.33 -3.83 11.41
N ALA A 91 -7.44 -3.30 12.25
CA ALA A 91 -7.72 -3.10 13.68
C ALA A 91 -8.94 -2.18 13.89
N HIS A 92 -9.05 -1.09 13.15
CA HIS A 92 -10.22 -0.20 13.22
C HIS A 92 -11.51 -0.90 12.78
N GLN A 93 -11.47 -1.64 11.68
CA GLN A 93 -12.65 -2.36 11.18
C GLN A 93 -13.07 -3.47 12.13
N PHE A 94 -12.10 -4.24 12.65
CA PHE A 94 -12.36 -5.30 13.62
C PHE A 94 -13.06 -4.75 14.87
N THR A 95 -12.53 -3.68 15.48
CA THR A 95 -13.12 -3.05 16.65
C THR A 95 -14.53 -2.55 16.37
N ALA A 96 -14.72 -1.82 15.26
CA ALA A 96 -16.03 -1.28 14.90
C ALA A 96 -17.09 -2.38 14.68
N TRP A 97 -16.73 -3.46 13.99
CA TRP A 97 -17.67 -4.54 13.71
C TRP A 97 -17.92 -5.43 14.92
N LEU A 98 -16.92 -5.61 15.79
CA LEU A 98 -17.11 -6.28 17.09
C LEU A 98 -18.10 -5.50 17.98
N GLU A 99 -17.97 -4.18 18.05
CA GLU A 99 -18.89 -3.32 18.80
C GLU A 99 -20.30 -3.34 18.22
N GLU A 100 -20.43 -3.37 16.89
CA GLU A 100 -21.74 -3.37 16.20
C GLU A 100 -22.48 -4.70 16.31
N SER A 101 -21.78 -5.83 16.18
CA SER A 101 -22.38 -7.15 15.95
C SER A 101 -21.76 -8.28 16.79
N GLY A 102 -20.96 -7.95 17.81
CA GLY A 102 -20.32 -8.93 18.68
C GLY A 102 -19.39 -9.90 17.93
N GLU A 103 -19.37 -11.15 18.35
CA GLU A 103 -18.52 -12.21 17.77
C GLU A 103 -18.70 -12.35 16.25
N HIS A 104 -19.93 -12.25 15.76
CA HIS A 104 -20.22 -12.31 14.32
C HIS A 104 -19.55 -11.15 13.54
N GLY A 105 -19.50 -9.96 14.12
CA GLY A 105 -18.78 -8.83 13.54
C GLY A 105 -17.28 -9.06 13.49
N ALA A 106 -16.70 -9.63 14.54
CA ALA A 106 -15.29 -10.01 14.59
C ALA A 106 -14.94 -11.08 13.54
N GLU A 107 -15.73 -12.13 13.41
CA GLU A 107 -15.55 -13.16 12.38
C GLU A 107 -15.58 -12.57 10.96
N ARG A 108 -16.55 -11.70 10.71
CA ARG A 108 -16.67 -11.00 9.43
C ARG A 108 -15.45 -10.12 9.13
N ALA A 109 -14.88 -9.43 10.11
CA ALA A 109 -13.67 -8.64 9.94
C ALA A 109 -12.46 -9.50 9.59
N VAL A 110 -12.30 -10.66 10.25
CA VAL A 110 -11.25 -11.63 9.93
C VAL A 110 -11.41 -12.19 8.52
N GLU A 111 -12.63 -12.50 8.09
CA GLU A 111 -12.88 -12.97 6.73
C GLU A 111 -12.55 -11.89 5.69
N ASN A 112 -12.97 -10.66 5.90
CA ASN A 112 -12.61 -9.54 5.02
C ASN A 112 -11.08 -9.32 4.94
N TYR A 113 -10.36 -9.53 6.05
CA TYR A 113 -8.89 -9.48 6.04
C TYR A 113 -8.29 -10.59 5.17
N ARG A 114 -8.81 -11.83 5.25
CA ARG A 114 -8.40 -12.93 4.39
C ARG A 114 -8.68 -12.64 2.92
N GLU A 115 -9.88 -12.16 2.61
CA GLU A 115 -10.26 -11.76 1.25
C GLU A 115 -9.34 -10.68 0.68
N SER A 116 -8.86 -9.75 1.52
CA SER A 116 -7.90 -8.73 1.09
C SER A 116 -6.53 -9.31 0.75
N ILE A 117 -6.05 -10.29 1.52
CA ILE A 117 -4.81 -11.01 1.22
C ILE A 117 -4.96 -11.82 -0.08
N ASP A 118 -6.07 -12.53 -0.25
CA ASP A 118 -6.35 -13.30 -1.46
C ASP A 118 -6.39 -12.40 -2.70
N ALA A 119 -7.02 -11.23 -2.59
CA ALA A 119 -7.02 -10.25 -3.66
C ALA A 119 -5.59 -9.77 -4.00
N ALA A 120 -4.74 -9.51 -3.02
CA ALA A 120 -3.36 -9.11 -3.24
C ALA A 120 -2.53 -10.25 -3.88
N LEU A 121 -2.75 -11.50 -3.46
CA LEU A 121 -2.10 -12.68 -4.05
C LEU A 121 -2.47 -12.86 -5.52
N ASP A 122 -3.70 -12.58 -5.93
CA ASP A 122 -4.11 -12.62 -7.33
C ASP A 122 -3.21 -11.70 -8.18
N PHE A 123 -2.92 -10.47 -7.72
CA PHE A 123 -2.01 -9.54 -8.40
C PHE A 123 -0.55 -10.02 -8.41
N VAL A 124 -0.09 -10.70 -7.37
CA VAL A 124 1.25 -11.29 -7.34
C VAL A 124 1.36 -12.42 -8.36
N HIS A 125 0.37 -13.31 -8.43
CA HIS A 125 0.34 -14.40 -9.39
C HIS A 125 0.26 -13.90 -10.85
N GLU A 126 -0.40 -12.77 -11.07
CA GLU A 126 -0.45 -12.11 -12.39
C GLU A 126 0.83 -11.33 -12.72
N GLY A 127 1.81 -11.25 -11.81
CA GLY A 127 3.05 -10.50 -12.00
C GLY A 127 2.88 -8.98 -11.94
N LYS A 128 1.74 -8.49 -11.44
CA LYS A 128 1.42 -7.05 -11.29
C LYS A 128 1.88 -6.47 -9.96
N ALA A 129 2.04 -7.31 -8.94
CA ALA A 129 2.62 -6.97 -7.66
C ALA A 129 3.83 -7.85 -7.35
N HIS A 130 4.72 -7.41 -6.47
CA HIS A 130 6.02 -8.02 -6.18
C HIS A 130 6.08 -8.64 -4.79
N ALA A 131 5.24 -8.19 -3.88
CA ALA A 131 5.14 -8.71 -2.52
C ALA A 131 3.78 -8.38 -1.90
N ILE A 132 3.47 -9.06 -0.80
CA ILE A 132 2.32 -8.77 0.08
C ILE A 132 2.79 -7.84 1.20
N GLY A 133 2.08 -6.75 1.42
CA GLY A 133 2.32 -5.75 2.48
C GLY A 133 1.42 -4.52 2.32
N GLU A 134 1.23 -3.72 3.31
CA GLU A 134 1.63 -3.95 4.68
C GLU A 134 0.71 -5.00 5.30
N VAL A 135 1.28 -5.92 6.05
CA VAL A 135 0.53 -6.93 6.80
C VAL A 135 1.13 -7.06 8.20
N GLY A 136 0.35 -7.42 9.17
CA GLY A 136 0.84 -7.66 10.52
C GLY A 136 -0.05 -7.07 11.60
N ARG A 137 0.52 -6.91 12.79
CA ARG A 137 -0.15 -6.34 13.96
C ARG A 137 0.29 -4.88 14.15
N PRO A 138 -0.63 -3.95 14.45
CA PRO A 138 -0.26 -2.61 14.86
C PRO A 138 0.67 -2.63 16.08
N HIS A 139 1.60 -1.68 16.17
CA HIS A 139 2.56 -1.59 17.28
C HIS A 139 1.95 -0.96 18.55
N TRP A 140 0.77 -0.37 18.46
CA TRP A 140 0.00 0.13 19.61
C TRP A 140 -0.96 -0.95 20.14
N PRO A 141 -1.37 -0.84 21.42
CA PRO A 141 -2.36 -1.75 21.99
C PRO A 141 -3.66 -1.75 21.18
N VAL A 142 -4.11 -2.92 20.80
CA VAL A 142 -5.47 -3.16 20.31
C VAL A 142 -6.23 -3.88 21.41
N SER A 143 -7.53 -3.59 21.58
CA SER A 143 -8.39 -4.32 22.51
C SER A 143 -8.32 -5.81 22.22
N GLU A 144 -8.14 -6.61 23.28
CA GLU A 144 -8.15 -8.08 23.25
C GLU A 144 -9.56 -8.61 23.01
#